data_4f344f7826cd5e1c96eafb6329dc1b15
#
_entry.id   4f344f7826cd5e1c96eafb6329dc1b15
#
_cell.length_a   1.000
_cell.length_b   1.000
_cell.length_c   1.000
_cell.angle_alpha   90.00
_cell.angle_beta   90.00
_cell.angle_gamma   90.00
#
_symmetry.space_group_name_H-M   'P 1'
#
loop_
_entity.id
_entity.type
_entity.pdbx_description
1 polymer ?
#
loop_
_entity_poly.entity_id
_entity_poly.type
_entity_poly.pdbx_seq_one_letter_code
_entity_poly.pdbx_strand_id
1 'polypeptide(L)'
;MIAFNQVKCPYFRRIWIDLNPIIRLPIRETAVSLSAACFQIIARQSLKEARPSFIIPRMKITVIIPAYNEISTIREIVDRVEKTALVDEILVVDDGSTDGTREILTELDQAGRIRAIFHEKNSGKGAAVRTGIQNASGDVAIIQDADLEYNPEEYPNLLKPIQKGMADVVYGSRFLGAARRPILFWNMVANKILTGITNILYNNILSDMETGYKVFKVDMVRDIPLHARRFDFEPEFTAKILKRKIRIYEIPIAFYPRDYTEGKKIKMWDAFEALWALIKYRFVD
;
A
#
# COMPACT_ATOMS: atom_id res chain seq x y z
N MET A 1 -25.91 55.31 -18.08
CA MET A 1 -26.50 54.02 -17.66
C MET A 1 -26.14 52.99 -18.73
N ILE A 2 -25.01 52.28 -18.57
CA ILE A 2 -24.54 51.30 -19.54
C ILE A 2 -24.36 49.98 -18.73
N ALA A 3 -25.16 48.98 -19.13
CA ALA A 3 -25.19 47.69 -18.50
C ALA A 3 -23.93 46.90 -18.84
N PHE A 4 -23.19 46.43 -17.83
CA PHE A 4 -22.11 45.47 -17.99
C PHE A 4 -22.70 44.07 -17.96
N ASN A 5 -22.52 43.33 -19.05
CA ASN A 5 -22.82 41.91 -19.16
C ASN A 5 -21.84 41.11 -18.26
N GLN A 6 -22.39 40.40 -17.32
CA GLN A 6 -21.66 39.49 -16.46
C GLN A 6 -21.26 38.23 -17.23
N VAL A 7 -19.97 38.01 -17.42
CA VAL A 7 -19.42 36.70 -17.79
C VAL A 7 -19.31 35.87 -16.50
N LYS A 8 -20.18 34.86 -16.33
CA LYS A 8 -20.11 33.89 -15.22
C LYS A 8 -19.04 32.86 -15.54
N CYS A 9 -17.91 32.92 -14.84
CA CYS A 9 -16.92 31.83 -14.78
C CYS A 9 -17.15 31.03 -13.49
N PRO A 10 -17.39 29.70 -13.52
CA PRO A 10 -17.82 28.93 -12.36
C PRO A 10 -16.73 28.56 -11.36
N TYR A 11 -15.50 29.01 -11.55
CA TYR A 11 -14.34 28.53 -10.73
C TYR A 11 -13.66 29.58 -9.85
N PHE A 12 -14.19 30.83 -9.73
CA PHE A 12 -13.62 31.84 -8.83
C PHE A 12 -14.61 32.33 -7.80
N ARG A 13 -14.48 31.82 -6.56
CA ARG A 13 -15.06 32.47 -5.36
C ARG A 13 -14.09 33.52 -4.83
N ARG A 14 -14.51 34.77 -4.92
CA ARG A 14 -14.11 35.97 -4.15
C ARG A 14 -12.63 36.24 -3.97
N ILE A 15 -12.09 37.11 -4.81
CA ILE A 15 -11.02 38.03 -4.41
C ILE A 15 -11.59 39.45 -4.65
N TRP A 16 -11.78 40.17 -3.56
CA TRP A 16 -12.05 41.62 -3.60
C TRP A 16 -10.70 42.30 -3.72
N ILE A 17 -10.46 43.03 -4.81
CA ILE A 17 -9.34 43.99 -4.92
C ILE A 17 -9.95 45.37 -4.82
N ASP A 18 -9.67 46.04 -3.69
CA ASP A 18 -10.01 47.44 -3.47
C ASP A 18 -8.97 48.30 -4.18
N LEU A 19 -9.35 48.92 -5.30
CA LEU A 19 -8.52 49.88 -6.00
C LEU A 19 -8.97 51.28 -5.61
N ASN A 20 -8.25 51.90 -4.67
CA ASN A 20 -8.44 53.31 -4.26
C ASN A 20 -7.91 54.27 -5.33
N PRO A 21 -8.54 55.44 -5.50
CA PRO A 21 -8.55 56.24 -6.71
C PRO A 21 -7.45 57.30 -6.74
N ILE A 22 -6.39 57.09 -7.47
CA ILE A 22 -5.57 58.22 -8.00
C ILE A 22 -4.90 57.73 -9.30
N ILE A 23 -5.50 58.03 -10.45
CA ILE A 23 -4.78 58.40 -11.69
C ILE A 23 -5.90 58.71 -12.72
N ARG A 24 -6.13 59.99 -12.99
CA ARG A 24 -6.82 60.48 -14.20
C ARG A 24 -5.79 60.52 -15.32
N LEU A 25 -5.93 59.64 -16.30
CA LEU A 25 -5.22 59.73 -17.59
C LEU A 25 -6.24 59.81 -18.73
N PRO A 26 -6.00 60.59 -19.79
CA PRO A 26 -6.96 60.84 -20.88
C PRO A 26 -7.09 59.60 -21.76
N ILE A 27 -8.34 59.22 -21.96
CA ILE A 27 -8.74 58.10 -22.81
C ILE A 27 -8.66 58.52 -24.27
N ARG A 28 -7.56 58.21 -24.96
CA ARG A 28 -7.48 57.93 -26.41
C ARG A 28 -6.10 57.34 -26.69
N GLU A 29 -6.07 56.16 -27.28
CA GLU A 29 -4.88 55.40 -27.79
C GLU A 29 -4.14 54.40 -26.88
N THR A 30 -4.63 54.02 -25.71
CA THR A 30 -3.89 53.12 -24.80
C THR A 30 -4.53 51.74 -24.60
N ALA A 31 -5.64 51.41 -25.21
CA ALA A 31 -6.36 50.17 -24.95
C ALA A 31 -5.59 48.91 -25.43
N VAL A 32 -4.77 49.00 -26.47
CA VAL A 32 -4.01 47.85 -27.01
C VAL A 32 -2.70 47.64 -26.25
N SER A 33 -2.06 48.72 -25.75
CA SER A 33 -0.81 48.59 -25.00
C SER A 33 -1.02 48.16 -23.55
N LEU A 34 -2.17 48.53 -22.93
CA LEU A 34 -2.53 48.05 -21.58
C LEU A 34 -2.84 46.54 -21.56
N SER A 35 -3.43 46.00 -22.65
CA SER A 35 -3.68 44.55 -22.72
C SER A 35 -2.39 43.72 -22.78
N ALA A 36 -1.39 44.23 -23.53
CA ALA A 36 -0.08 43.56 -23.65
C ALA A 36 0.73 43.66 -22.34
N ALA A 37 0.69 44.81 -21.66
CA ALA A 37 1.38 44.99 -20.36
C ALA A 37 0.71 44.18 -19.24
N CYS A 38 -0.62 44.11 -19.15
CA CYS A 38 -1.34 43.25 -18.24
C CYS A 38 -1.08 41.79 -18.52
N PHE A 39 -1.04 41.37 -19.79
CA PHE A 39 -0.71 39.98 -20.14
C PHE A 39 0.73 39.62 -19.79
N GLN A 40 1.70 40.53 -19.97
CA GLN A 40 3.09 40.33 -19.56
C GLN A 40 3.27 40.30 -18.03
N ILE A 41 2.50 41.11 -17.29
CA ILE A 41 2.52 41.10 -15.82
C ILE A 41 1.90 39.81 -15.29
N ILE A 42 0.75 39.39 -15.83
CA ILE A 42 0.10 38.11 -15.47
C ILE A 42 0.99 36.93 -15.85
N ALA A 43 1.59 36.96 -17.04
CA ALA A 43 2.52 35.89 -17.45
C ALA A 43 3.80 35.86 -16.59
N ARG A 44 4.35 37.02 -16.18
CA ARG A 44 5.50 37.08 -15.26
C ARG A 44 5.13 36.71 -13.82
N GLN A 45 3.92 36.98 -13.36
CA GLN A 45 3.42 36.50 -12.07
C GLN A 45 3.13 35.00 -12.11
N SER A 46 2.51 34.47 -13.17
CA SER A 46 2.34 33.03 -13.35
C SER A 46 3.67 32.25 -13.43
N LEU A 47 4.72 32.85 -13.99
CA LEU A 47 6.06 32.27 -14.01
C LEU A 47 6.80 32.41 -12.68
N LYS A 48 6.47 33.40 -11.82
CA LYS A 48 7.01 33.51 -10.45
C LYS A 48 6.26 32.65 -9.45
N GLU A 49 5.01 32.29 -9.74
CA GLU A 49 4.23 31.30 -9.00
C GLU A 49 4.37 29.89 -9.57
N ALA A 50 5.34 29.62 -10.44
CA ALA A 50 5.81 28.28 -10.66
C ALA A 50 6.26 27.76 -9.28
N ARG A 51 5.32 27.12 -8.57
CA ARG A 51 5.60 26.41 -7.31
C ARG A 51 6.86 25.60 -7.58
N PRO A 52 7.88 25.67 -6.71
CA PRO A 52 8.98 24.76 -6.86
C PRO A 52 8.34 23.40 -7.05
N SER A 53 8.63 22.72 -8.15
CA SER A 53 8.28 21.33 -8.32
C SER A 53 8.95 20.65 -7.12
N PHE A 54 8.17 20.42 -6.06
CA PHE A 54 8.57 19.50 -5.01
C PHE A 54 8.80 18.20 -5.75
N ILE A 55 10.05 17.95 -6.08
CA ILE A 55 10.48 16.62 -6.46
C ILE A 55 10.23 15.81 -5.19
N ILE A 56 9.04 15.21 -5.11
CA ILE A 56 8.76 14.21 -4.08
C ILE A 56 9.80 13.14 -4.37
N PRO A 57 10.80 12.93 -3.48
CA PRO A 57 11.80 11.90 -3.73
C PRO A 57 11.05 10.61 -4.01
N ARG A 58 11.43 9.93 -5.09
CA ARG A 58 10.84 8.64 -5.46
C ARG A 58 10.99 7.70 -4.26
N MET A 59 9.90 7.25 -3.69
CA MET A 59 9.90 6.27 -2.61
C MET A 59 10.50 4.97 -3.15
N LYS A 60 11.47 4.42 -2.45
CA LYS A 60 12.03 3.10 -2.72
C LYS A 60 11.06 2.02 -2.21
N ILE A 61 10.81 1.03 -3.03
CA ILE A 61 9.83 -0.02 -2.76
C ILE A 61 10.55 -1.36 -2.63
N THR A 62 10.39 -2.01 -1.47
CA THR A 62 10.77 -3.41 -1.26
C THR A 62 9.53 -4.30 -1.33
N VAL A 63 9.57 -5.35 -2.13
CA VAL A 63 8.59 -6.43 -2.08
C VAL A 63 9.15 -7.57 -1.24
N ILE A 64 8.46 -7.93 -0.15
CA ILE A 64 8.81 -9.04 0.74
C ILE A 64 8.00 -10.26 0.33
N ILE A 65 8.67 -11.33 -0.08
CA ILE A 65 8.03 -12.59 -0.50
C ILE A 65 8.41 -13.69 0.51
N PRO A 66 7.54 -14.05 1.46
CA PRO A 66 7.74 -15.25 2.27
C PRO A 66 7.48 -16.50 1.41
N ALA A 67 8.42 -17.43 1.36
CA ALA A 67 8.33 -18.64 0.55
C ALA A 67 8.56 -19.89 1.41
N TYR A 68 7.73 -20.93 1.23
CA TYR A 68 7.92 -22.25 1.80
C TYR A 68 7.29 -23.31 0.92
N ASN A 69 8.11 -24.12 0.25
CA ASN A 69 7.68 -25.17 -0.67
C ASN A 69 6.73 -24.62 -1.76
N GLU A 70 7.26 -23.71 -2.56
CA GLU A 70 6.54 -23.02 -3.65
C GLU A 70 7.31 -23.16 -4.99
N ILE A 71 7.91 -24.33 -5.23
CA ILE A 71 8.71 -24.60 -6.43
C ILE A 71 7.97 -24.27 -7.74
N SER A 72 6.65 -24.49 -7.77
CA SER A 72 5.82 -24.28 -8.96
C SER A 72 5.48 -22.83 -9.26
N THR A 73 5.56 -21.95 -8.26
CA THR A 73 5.04 -20.57 -8.35
C THR A 73 6.10 -19.50 -8.14
N ILE A 74 7.19 -19.84 -7.45
CA ILE A 74 8.19 -18.85 -7.01
C ILE A 74 8.84 -18.09 -8.17
N ARG A 75 9.18 -18.73 -9.26
CA ARG A 75 9.77 -18.07 -10.44
C ARG A 75 8.76 -17.13 -11.09
N GLU A 76 7.52 -17.59 -11.24
CA GLU A 76 6.47 -16.80 -11.86
C GLU A 76 6.12 -15.55 -11.04
N ILE A 77 6.04 -15.64 -9.70
CA ILE A 77 5.73 -14.45 -8.89
C ILE A 77 6.86 -13.42 -8.98
N VAL A 78 8.14 -13.84 -8.98
CA VAL A 78 9.27 -12.93 -9.19
C VAL A 78 9.16 -12.23 -10.55
N ASP A 79 8.91 -12.99 -11.63
CA ASP A 79 8.73 -12.43 -12.97
C ASP A 79 7.56 -11.42 -13.03
N ARG A 80 6.45 -11.70 -12.36
CA ARG A 80 5.29 -10.78 -12.27
C ARG A 80 5.62 -9.50 -11.51
N VAL A 81 6.37 -9.60 -10.42
CA VAL A 81 6.82 -8.44 -9.64
C VAL A 81 7.74 -7.55 -10.45
N GLU A 82 8.73 -8.12 -11.12
CA GLU A 82 9.67 -7.38 -12.00
C GLU A 82 8.95 -6.65 -13.13
N LYS A 83 7.95 -7.30 -13.75
CA LYS A 83 7.14 -6.70 -14.84
C LYS A 83 6.42 -5.42 -14.43
N THR A 84 6.16 -5.19 -13.14
CA THR A 84 5.54 -3.94 -12.68
C THR A 84 6.45 -2.72 -12.89
N ALA A 85 7.75 -2.91 -12.97
CA ALA A 85 8.79 -1.86 -13.06
C ALA A 85 8.68 -0.78 -11.96
N LEU A 86 8.05 -1.10 -10.83
CA LEU A 86 7.83 -0.19 -9.70
C LEU A 86 8.76 -0.47 -8.52
N VAL A 87 9.35 -1.66 -8.48
CA VAL A 87 10.03 -2.23 -7.32
C VAL A 87 11.53 -1.98 -7.41
N ASP A 88 12.13 -1.54 -6.32
CA ASP A 88 13.58 -1.30 -6.22
C ASP A 88 14.30 -2.51 -5.59
N GLU A 89 13.62 -3.31 -4.77
CA GLU A 89 14.16 -4.52 -4.14
C GLU A 89 13.10 -5.61 -4.08
N ILE A 90 13.43 -6.82 -4.52
CA ILE A 90 12.64 -8.04 -4.28
C ILE A 90 13.39 -8.85 -3.23
N LEU A 91 12.84 -8.91 -2.03
CA LEU A 91 13.39 -9.63 -0.88
C LEU A 91 12.60 -10.90 -0.64
N VAL A 92 13.19 -12.04 -0.96
CA VAL A 92 12.56 -13.34 -0.75
C VAL A 92 13.12 -13.98 0.51
N VAL A 93 12.24 -14.42 1.41
CA VAL A 93 12.63 -15.14 2.62
C VAL A 93 12.16 -16.59 2.49
N ASP A 94 13.11 -17.49 2.26
CA ASP A 94 12.87 -18.93 2.22
C ASP A 94 12.78 -19.47 3.65
N ASP A 95 11.62 -19.97 4.03
CA ASP A 95 11.36 -20.50 5.36
C ASP A 95 11.70 -22.00 5.48
N GLY A 96 12.86 -22.40 4.99
CA GLY A 96 13.35 -23.77 5.10
C GLY A 96 12.69 -24.74 4.13
N SER A 97 12.53 -24.35 2.87
CA SER A 97 11.97 -25.19 1.80
C SER A 97 12.80 -26.44 1.54
N THR A 98 12.13 -27.54 1.13
CA THR A 98 12.72 -28.85 0.86
C THR A 98 12.31 -29.46 -0.47
N ASP A 99 11.58 -28.71 -1.30
CA ASP A 99 10.99 -29.18 -2.57
C ASP A 99 11.75 -28.73 -3.82
N GLY A 100 12.88 -28.01 -3.67
CA GLY A 100 13.63 -27.40 -4.79
C GLY A 100 13.42 -25.89 -4.92
N THR A 101 12.57 -25.27 -4.11
CA THR A 101 12.37 -23.81 -4.07
C THR A 101 13.68 -23.09 -3.77
N ARG A 102 14.47 -23.60 -2.82
CA ARG A 102 15.74 -23.00 -2.39
C ARG A 102 16.77 -22.91 -3.50
N GLU A 103 16.87 -23.91 -4.33
CA GLU A 103 17.75 -23.96 -5.49
C GLU A 103 17.40 -22.88 -6.51
N ILE A 104 16.09 -22.72 -6.80
CA ILE A 104 15.59 -21.65 -7.68
C ILE A 104 15.91 -20.27 -7.11
N LEU A 105 15.71 -20.07 -5.80
CA LEU A 105 15.99 -18.79 -5.14
C LEU A 105 17.49 -18.48 -5.15
N THR A 106 18.36 -19.47 -4.97
CA THR A 106 19.81 -19.32 -5.05
C THR A 106 20.23 -18.89 -6.47
N GLU A 107 19.65 -19.48 -7.51
CA GLU A 107 19.88 -19.09 -8.90
C GLU A 107 19.47 -17.65 -9.17
N LEU A 108 18.27 -17.25 -8.73
CA LEU A 108 17.74 -15.89 -8.92
C LEU A 108 18.56 -14.83 -8.16
N ASP A 109 19.04 -15.15 -6.95
CA ASP A 109 19.90 -14.29 -6.13
C ASP A 109 21.27 -14.10 -6.80
N GLN A 110 21.91 -15.15 -7.28
CA GLN A 110 23.17 -15.11 -8.01
C GLN A 110 23.05 -14.32 -9.33
N ALA A 111 21.88 -14.35 -9.96
CA ALA A 111 21.58 -13.55 -11.14
C ALA A 111 21.31 -12.06 -10.81
N GLY A 112 21.29 -11.66 -9.54
CA GLY A 112 21.02 -10.30 -9.09
C GLY A 112 19.57 -9.86 -9.29
N ARG A 113 18.64 -10.79 -9.49
CA ARG A 113 17.21 -10.49 -9.69
C ARG A 113 16.46 -10.29 -8.39
N ILE A 114 16.88 -10.96 -7.33
CA ILE A 114 16.30 -10.91 -6.00
C ILE A 114 17.42 -10.79 -4.96
N ARG A 115 17.03 -10.52 -3.72
CA ARG A 115 17.86 -10.77 -2.55
C ARG A 115 17.20 -11.88 -1.72
N ALA A 116 17.87 -13.00 -1.57
CA ALA A 116 17.36 -14.17 -0.84
C ALA A 116 17.90 -14.21 0.58
N ILE A 117 17.02 -14.55 1.54
CA ILE A 117 17.39 -14.89 2.92
C ILE A 117 16.87 -16.30 3.20
N PHE A 118 17.72 -17.16 3.74
CA PHE A 118 17.39 -18.56 3.97
C PHE A 118 17.31 -18.87 5.47
N HIS A 119 16.15 -19.32 5.95
CA HIS A 119 16.04 -19.92 7.26
C HIS A 119 16.57 -21.35 7.25
N GLU A 120 17.18 -21.79 8.35
CA GLU A 120 17.67 -23.16 8.49
C GLU A 120 16.53 -24.20 8.53
N LYS A 121 15.39 -23.81 9.09
CA LYS A 121 14.20 -24.65 9.25
C LYS A 121 12.92 -23.82 9.15
N ASN A 122 11.81 -24.47 8.84
CA ASN A 122 10.51 -23.84 8.84
C ASN A 122 10.18 -23.25 10.23
N SER A 123 9.99 -21.94 10.25
CA SER A 123 9.65 -21.12 11.41
C SER A 123 8.27 -20.49 11.30
N GLY A 124 7.63 -20.64 10.13
CA GLY A 124 6.30 -20.16 9.76
C GLY A 124 6.27 -18.81 9.05
N LYS A 125 5.19 -18.55 8.31
CA LYS A 125 5.00 -17.34 7.48
C LYS A 125 5.29 -16.05 8.25
N GLY A 126 4.78 -15.91 9.47
CA GLY A 126 4.99 -14.72 10.31
C GLY A 126 6.48 -14.48 10.62
N ALA A 127 7.26 -15.56 10.85
CA ALA A 127 8.70 -15.44 11.05
C ALA A 127 9.42 -14.99 9.79
N ALA A 128 9.05 -15.52 8.62
CA ALA A 128 9.62 -15.12 7.34
C ALA A 128 9.30 -13.65 7.01
N VAL A 129 8.05 -13.22 7.20
CA VAL A 129 7.64 -11.81 7.00
C VAL A 129 8.41 -10.89 7.94
N ARG A 130 8.55 -11.24 9.22
CA ARG A 130 9.32 -10.47 10.19
C ARG A 130 10.78 -10.32 9.77
N THR A 131 11.42 -11.41 9.31
CA THR A 131 12.78 -11.37 8.77
C THR A 131 12.84 -10.42 7.57
N GLY A 132 11.86 -10.46 6.68
CA GLY A 132 11.73 -9.54 5.56
C GLY A 132 11.62 -8.08 5.99
N ILE A 133 10.75 -7.75 6.95
CA ILE A 133 10.57 -6.39 7.48
C ILE A 133 11.87 -5.84 8.05
N GLN A 134 12.60 -6.64 8.83
CA GLN A 134 13.87 -6.22 9.44
C GLN A 134 14.96 -5.96 8.39
N ASN A 135 14.92 -6.64 7.25
CA ASN A 135 15.93 -6.55 6.21
C ASN A 135 15.52 -5.71 4.99
N ALA A 136 14.30 -5.21 4.92
CA ALA A 136 13.82 -4.36 3.83
C ALA A 136 14.65 -3.07 3.75
N SER A 137 15.11 -2.70 2.55
CA SER A 137 15.93 -1.50 2.31
C SER A 137 15.12 -0.30 1.81
N GLY A 138 13.88 -0.52 1.37
CA GLY A 138 13.01 0.51 0.84
C GLY A 138 12.33 1.38 1.90
N ASP A 139 11.74 2.49 1.46
CA ASP A 139 10.92 3.36 2.30
C ASP A 139 9.55 2.73 2.58
N VAL A 140 9.06 1.95 1.62
CA VAL A 140 7.77 1.24 1.66
C VAL A 140 8.01 -0.23 1.38
N ALA A 141 7.34 -1.10 2.14
CA ALA A 141 7.33 -2.54 1.90
C ALA A 141 5.95 -3.03 1.48
N ILE A 142 5.92 -4.01 0.59
CA ILE A 142 4.74 -4.75 0.15
C ILE A 142 4.95 -6.21 0.54
N ILE A 143 4.02 -6.82 1.29
CA ILE A 143 4.01 -8.27 1.49
C ILE A 143 3.30 -8.90 0.30
N GLN A 144 3.99 -9.78 -0.42
CA GLN A 144 3.49 -10.53 -1.56
C GLN A 144 3.61 -12.02 -1.28
N ASP A 145 2.48 -12.72 -1.20
CA ASP A 145 2.50 -14.18 -1.06
C ASP A 145 3.01 -14.83 -2.35
N ALA A 146 3.77 -15.93 -2.21
CA ALA A 146 4.40 -16.62 -3.34
C ALA A 146 3.42 -17.46 -4.17
N ASP A 147 2.18 -17.57 -3.73
CA ASP A 147 1.17 -18.54 -4.19
C ASP A 147 0.31 -18.08 -5.38
N LEU A 148 0.60 -16.91 -5.94
CA LEU A 148 -0.11 -16.28 -7.07
C LEU A 148 -1.59 -15.91 -6.79
N GLU A 149 -2.07 -16.03 -5.53
CA GLU A 149 -3.44 -15.62 -5.19
C GLU A 149 -3.66 -14.10 -5.31
N TYR A 150 -2.59 -13.30 -5.12
CA TYR A 150 -2.56 -11.86 -5.27
C TYR A 150 -1.76 -11.41 -6.49
N ASN A 151 -2.30 -10.45 -7.26
CA ASN A 151 -1.65 -9.98 -8.48
C ASN A 151 -0.82 -8.71 -8.26
N PRO A 152 0.49 -8.70 -8.60
CA PRO A 152 1.33 -7.50 -8.54
C PRO A 152 0.85 -6.30 -9.36
N GLU A 153 -0.03 -6.50 -10.35
CA GLU A 153 -0.66 -5.39 -11.08
C GLU A 153 -1.47 -4.43 -10.19
N GLU A 154 -1.83 -4.87 -8.97
CA GLU A 154 -2.51 -4.03 -7.98
C GLU A 154 -1.58 -3.05 -7.23
N TYR A 155 -0.25 -3.18 -7.36
CA TYR A 155 0.71 -2.31 -6.65
C TYR A 155 0.46 -0.82 -6.83
N PRO A 156 0.17 -0.29 -8.04
CA PRO A 156 -0.10 1.13 -8.21
C PRO A 156 -1.26 1.64 -7.35
N ASN A 157 -2.33 0.83 -7.23
CA ASN A 157 -3.50 1.17 -6.43
C ASN A 157 -3.19 1.13 -4.93
N LEU A 158 -2.46 0.13 -4.47
CA LEU A 158 -2.06 -0.06 -3.08
C LEU A 158 -1.06 1.01 -2.61
N LEU A 159 -0.15 1.46 -3.46
CA LEU A 159 0.84 2.49 -3.15
C LEU A 159 0.26 3.91 -3.12
N LYS A 160 -0.78 4.17 -3.90
CA LYS A 160 -1.36 5.51 -4.09
C LYS A 160 -1.76 6.23 -2.78
N PRO A 161 -2.38 5.59 -1.77
CA PRO A 161 -2.71 6.27 -0.51
C PRO A 161 -1.47 6.70 0.28
N ILE A 162 -0.39 5.90 0.27
CA ILE A 162 0.88 6.24 0.92
C ILE A 162 1.56 7.40 0.19
N GLN A 163 1.64 7.34 -1.15
CA GLN A 163 2.20 8.40 -1.98
C GLN A 163 1.50 9.75 -1.77
N LYS A 164 0.18 9.72 -1.53
CA LYS A 164 -0.62 10.92 -1.24
C LYS A 164 -0.56 11.36 0.23
N GLY A 165 0.17 10.66 1.10
CA GLY A 165 0.24 10.95 2.53
C GLY A 165 -1.08 10.70 3.28
N MET A 166 -2.02 9.96 2.68
CA MET A 166 -3.33 9.64 3.28
C MET A 166 -3.24 8.50 4.28
N ALA A 167 -2.30 7.56 4.07
CA ALA A 167 -2.13 6.37 4.88
C ALA A 167 -0.65 6.12 5.18
N ASP A 168 -0.41 5.37 6.24
CA ASP A 168 0.91 4.84 6.59
C ASP A 168 0.96 3.33 6.36
N VAL A 169 -0.23 2.68 6.40
CA VAL A 169 -0.45 1.25 6.11
C VAL A 169 -1.65 1.11 5.17
N VAL A 170 -1.56 0.23 4.18
CA VAL A 170 -2.65 -0.07 3.23
C VAL A 170 -2.90 -1.57 3.21
N TYR A 171 -4.16 -1.95 3.30
CA TYR A 171 -4.63 -3.33 3.16
C TYR A 171 -5.35 -3.52 1.83
N GLY A 172 -4.97 -4.55 1.09
CA GLY A 172 -5.71 -5.00 -0.08
C GLY A 172 -6.90 -5.86 0.37
N SER A 173 -8.11 -5.30 0.38
CA SER A 173 -9.30 -6.02 0.82
C SER A 173 -9.94 -6.82 -0.30
N ARG A 174 -10.21 -8.11 -0.01
CA ARG A 174 -10.94 -9.04 -0.88
C ARG A 174 -12.45 -8.83 -0.85
N PHE A 175 -12.95 -7.95 0.02
CA PHE A 175 -14.38 -7.78 0.31
C PHE A 175 -14.93 -6.39 -0.04
N LEU A 176 -14.12 -5.48 -0.57
CA LEU A 176 -14.54 -4.13 -0.96
C LEU A 176 -15.05 -4.01 -2.41
N GLY A 177 -15.38 -5.15 -3.06
CA GLY A 177 -16.10 -5.10 -4.33
C GLY A 177 -15.27 -5.21 -5.60
N ALA A 178 -13.98 -5.56 -5.55
CA ALA A 178 -13.21 -5.92 -6.74
C ALA A 178 -13.58 -7.32 -7.28
N ALA A 179 -13.14 -7.64 -8.50
CA ALA A 179 -13.34 -8.95 -9.09
C ALA A 179 -12.64 -10.03 -8.26
N ARG A 180 -13.34 -11.12 -7.99
CA ARG A 180 -12.77 -12.24 -7.24
C ARG A 180 -13.34 -13.57 -7.73
N ARG A 181 -12.52 -14.62 -7.68
CA ARG A 181 -13.01 -16.00 -7.76
C ARG A 181 -13.78 -16.34 -6.48
N PRO A 182 -14.86 -17.14 -6.52
CA PRO A 182 -15.55 -17.57 -5.31
C PRO A 182 -14.60 -18.23 -4.31
N ILE A 183 -14.73 -17.85 -3.04
CA ILE A 183 -13.99 -18.44 -1.92
C ILE A 183 -14.87 -19.41 -1.16
N LEU A 184 -14.26 -20.31 -0.40
CA LEU A 184 -14.99 -21.24 0.44
C LEU A 184 -15.82 -20.49 1.50
N PHE A 185 -17.09 -20.83 1.59
CA PHE A 185 -18.05 -20.14 2.46
C PHE A 185 -17.56 -20.03 3.91
N TRP A 186 -17.10 -21.11 4.51
CA TRP A 186 -16.66 -21.12 5.90
C TRP A 186 -15.38 -20.30 6.15
N ASN A 187 -14.48 -20.23 5.18
CA ASN A 187 -13.30 -19.36 5.26
C ASN A 187 -13.71 -17.89 5.24
N MET A 188 -14.73 -17.55 4.45
CA MET A 188 -15.28 -16.19 4.44
C MET A 188 -15.93 -15.86 5.78
N VAL A 189 -16.73 -16.78 6.34
CA VAL A 189 -17.40 -16.59 7.63
C VAL A 189 -16.35 -16.39 8.74
N ALA A 190 -15.34 -17.25 8.81
CA ALA A 190 -14.27 -17.12 9.80
C ALA A 190 -13.55 -15.76 9.69
N ASN A 191 -13.18 -15.34 8.48
CA ASN A 191 -12.57 -14.02 8.25
C ASN A 191 -13.48 -12.88 8.73
N LYS A 192 -14.78 -12.92 8.38
CA LYS A 192 -15.74 -11.88 8.80
C LYS A 192 -15.91 -11.81 10.31
N ILE A 193 -15.91 -12.96 10.99
CA ILE A 193 -15.95 -13.02 12.47
C ILE A 193 -14.70 -12.40 13.06
N LEU A 194 -13.49 -12.82 12.62
CA LEU A 194 -12.23 -12.29 13.11
C LEU A 194 -12.08 -10.78 12.85
N THR A 195 -12.46 -10.33 11.65
CA THR A 195 -12.48 -8.90 11.31
C THR A 195 -13.48 -8.14 12.18
N GLY A 196 -14.68 -8.68 12.42
CA GLY A 196 -15.68 -8.08 13.31
C GLY A 196 -15.18 -7.95 14.76
N ILE A 197 -14.53 -8.98 15.29
CA ILE A 197 -13.92 -8.96 16.62
C ILE A 197 -12.80 -7.90 16.68
N THR A 198 -11.95 -7.83 15.64
CA THR A 198 -10.92 -6.79 15.54
C THR A 198 -11.53 -5.39 15.60
N ASN A 199 -12.58 -5.16 14.84
CA ASN A 199 -13.28 -3.87 14.80
C ASN A 199 -13.83 -3.46 16.16
N ILE A 200 -14.41 -4.42 16.91
CA ILE A 200 -14.92 -4.18 18.27
C ILE A 200 -13.77 -3.91 19.25
N LEU A 201 -12.75 -4.78 19.27
CA LEU A 201 -11.65 -4.69 20.25
C LEU A 201 -10.81 -3.43 20.09
N TYR A 202 -10.60 -2.98 18.85
CA TYR A 202 -9.71 -1.86 18.52
C TYR A 202 -10.45 -0.60 18.07
N ASN A 203 -11.80 -0.59 18.13
CA ASN A 203 -12.66 0.52 17.73
C ASN A 203 -12.29 1.05 16.34
N ASN A 204 -12.36 0.17 15.34
CA ASN A 204 -12.01 0.47 13.94
C ASN A 204 -13.07 -0.11 12.99
N ILE A 205 -12.96 0.20 11.70
CA ILE A 205 -13.83 -0.36 10.64
C ILE A 205 -12.92 -0.89 9.54
N LEU A 206 -12.54 -2.18 9.66
CA LEU A 206 -11.86 -2.92 8.62
C LEU A 206 -12.85 -3.87 7.93
N SER A 207 -12.63 -4.13 6.66
CA SER A 207 -13.42 -5.08 5.87
C SER A 207 -12.76 -6.45 5.75
N ASP A 208 -11.40 -6.51 5.85
CA ASP A 208 -10.59 -7.70 5.66
C ASP A 208 -9.27 -7.65 6.44
N MET A 209 -9.30 -8.01 7.74
CA MET A 209 -8.13 -8.03 8.60
C MET A 209 -7.12 -9.12 8.21
N GLU A 210 -7.61 -10.27 7.75
CA GLU A 210 -6.84 -11.47 7.41
C GLU A 210 -6.18 -11.40 6.02
N THR A 211 -6.26 -10.27 5.31
CA THR A 211 -5.60 -10.16 4.02
C THR A 211 -4.08 -10.29 4.16
N GLY A 212 -3.44 -11.11 3.31
CA GLY A 212 -1.98 -11.17 3.20
C GLY A 212 -1.39 -9.94 2.51
N TYR A 213 -2.21 -9.23 1.71
CA TYR A 213 -1.75 -8.10 0.91
C TYR A 213 -1.68 -6.81 1.72
N LYS A 214 -0.55 -6.58 2.34
CA LYS A 214 -0.29 -5.41 3.18
C LYS A 214 0.86 -4.58 2.63
N VAL A 215 0.67 -3.28 2.59
CA VAL A 215 1.68 -2.29 2.21
C VAL A 215 1.86 -1.32 3.36
N PHE A 216 3.08 -0.96 3.69
CA PHE A 216 3.37 -0.08 4.82
C PHE A 216 4.69 0.67 4.65
N LYS A 217 4.80 1.81 5.32
CA LYS A 217 6.07 2.51 5.51
C LYS A 217 6.95 1.71 6.44
N VAL A 218 8.17 1.41 6.02
CA VAL A 218 9.10 0.52 6.74
C VAL A 218 9.49 1.12 8.10
N ASP A 219 9.73 2.41 8.18
CA ASP A 219 10.05 3.14 9.40
C ASP A 219 8.96 3.07 10.48
N MET A 220 7.69 3.00 10.06
CA MET A 220 6.55 2.89 10.98
C MET A 220 6.36 1.50 11.59
N VAL A 221 6.91 0.46 10.95
CA VAL A 221 6.64 -0.94 11.30
C VAL A 221 7.86 -1.68 11.83
N ARG A 222 9.06 -1.33 11.38
CA ARG A 222 10.31 -2.04 11.72
C ARG A 222 10.54 -2.19 13.23
N ASP A 223 10.24 -1.16 14.01
CA ASP A 223 10.46 -1.15 15.45
C ASP A 223 9.29 -1.76 16.26
N ILE A 224 8.25 -2.24 15.58
CA ILE A 224 7.16 -2.94 16.24
C ILE A 224 7.63 -4.35 16.61
N PRO A 225 7.62 -4.73 17.90
CA PRO A 225 8.00 -6.07 18.31
C PRO A 225 6.95 -7.08 17.83
N LEU A 226 7.20 -7.77 16.72
CA LEU A 226 6.35 -8.82 16.17
C LEU A 226 6.86 -10.17 16.65
N HIS A 227 5.98 -11.02 17.17
CA HIS A 227 6.29 -12.33 17.77
C HIS A 227 5.65 -13.49 17.03
N ALA A 228 4.61 -13.22 16.24
CA ALA A 228 3.90 -14.22 15.47
C ALA A 228 4.84 -15.04 14.60
N ARG A 229 4.57 -16.34 14.54
CA ARG A 229 5.36 -17.27 13.74
C ARG A 229 4.62 -17.79 12.52
N ARG A 230 3.30 -17.97 12.63
CA ARG A 230 2.46 -18.61 11.60
C ARG A 230 1.41 -17.62 11.06
N PHE A 231 0.17 -18.07 10.98
CA PHE A 231 -1.00 -17.30 10.53
C PHE A 231 -1.58 -16.42 11.65
N ASP A 232 -0.95 -16.35 12.81
CA ASP A 232 -1.19 -15.37 13.85
C ASP A 232 -0.51 -14.01 13.55
N PHE A 233 0.20 -13.91 12.43
CA PHE A 233 0.87 -12.67 12.00
C PHE A 233 -0.12 -11.56 11.64
N GLU A 234 -1.13 -11.84 10.82
CA GLU A 234 -2.10 -10.86 10.37
C GLU A 234 -2.86 -10.24 11.57
N PRO A 235 -3.37 -11.03 12.54
CA PRO A 235 -3.97 -10.50 13.78
C PRO A 235 -3.00 -9.69 14.64
N GLU A 236 -1.78 -10.19 14.89
CA GLU A 236 -0.78 -9.48 15.69
C GLU A 236 -0.41 -8.15 15.05
N PHE A 237 -0.06 -8.17 13.76
CA PHE A 237 0.30 -6.99 13.00
C PHE A 237 -0.80 -5.93 13.09
N THR A 238 -2.04 -6.33 12.80
CA THR A 238 -3.19 -5.41 12.81
C THR A 238 -3.44 -4.85 14.21
N ALA A 239 -3.41 -5.70 15.25
CA ALA A 239 -3.59 -5.27 16.63
C ALA A 239 -2.56 -4.19 17.02
N LYS A 240 -1.28 -4.41 16.71
CA LYS A 240 -0.19 -3.50 17.08
C LYS A 240 -0.19 -2.21 16.27
N ILE A 241 -0.57 -2.25 15.00
CA ILE A 241 -0.78 -1.07 14.16
C ILE A 241 -1.91 -0.20 14.72
N LEU A 242 -3.05 -0.81 15.05
CA LEU A 242 -4.22 -0.09 15.59
C LEU A 242 -3.95 0.49 16.98
N LYS A 243 -3.24 -0.24 17.87
CA LYS A 243 -2.83 0.28 19.20
C LYS A 243 -1.96 1.53 19.07
N ARG A 244 -1.09 1.60 18.07
CA ARG A 244 -0.21 2.76 17.80
C ARG A 244 -0.91 3.88 17.03
N LYS A 245 -2.21 3.72 16.72
CA LYS A 245 -3.00 4.69 15.96
C LYS A 245 -2.39 5.02 14.60
N ILE A 246 -1.69 4.07 14.00
CA ILE A 246 -1.14 4.19 12.64
C ILE A 246 -2.32 4.15 11.65
N ARG A 247 -2.32 5.03 10.66
CA ARG A 247 -3.43 5.18 9.71
C ARG A 247 -3.46 4.03 8.72
N ILE A 248 -4.49 3.19 8.82
CA ILE A 248 -4.77 2.12 7.85
C ILE A 248 -5.75 2.64 6.80
N TYR A 249 -5.51 2.28 5.55
CA TYR A 249 -6.42 2.49 4.43
C TYR A 249 -6.71 1.15 3.75
N GLU A 250 -7.92 0.93 3.28
CA GLU A 250 -8.26 -0.29 2.53
C GLU A 250 -8.52 0.03 1.06
N ILE A 251 -7.97 -0.82 0.18
CA ILE A 251 -8.16 -0.75 -1.28
C ILE A 251 -8.78 -2.08 -1.73
N PRO A 252 -9.83 -2.06 -2.57
CA PRO A 252 -10.35 -3.27 -3.18
C PRO A 252 -9.31 -3.91 -4.09
N ILE A 253 -9.12 -5.23 -3.98
CA ILE A 253 -8.19 -5.99 -4.81
C ILE A 253 -8.86 -7.18 -5.46
N ALA A 254 -8.39 -7.57 -6.64
CA ALA A 254 -8.72 -8.85 -7.25
C ALA A 254 -8.09 -10.00 -6.46
N PHE A 255 -8.80 -11.12 -6.32
CA PHE A 255 -8.35 -12.27 -5.56
C PHE A 255 -8.71 -13.57 -6.26
N TYR A 256 -7.70 -14.44 -6.43
CA TYR A 256 -7.81 -15.72 -7.14
C TYR A 256 -7.38 -16.88 -6.23
N PRO A 257 -8.26 -17.30 -5.29
CA PRO A 257 -7.92 -18.32 -4.32
C PRO A 257 -7.57 -19.66 -4.97
N ARG A 258 -6.57 -20.34 -4.40
CA ARG A 258 -6.25 -21.74 -4.70
C ARG A 258 -7.27 -22.67 -4.02
N ASP A 259 -7.56 -23.80 -4.68
CA ASP A 259 -8.33 -24.88 -4.09
C ASP A 259 -7.47 -25.77 -3.18
N TYR A 260 -8.09 -26.63 -2.37
CA TYR A 260 -7.35 -27.56 -1.50
C TYR A 260 -6.46 -28.52 -2.30
N THR A 261 -6.84 -28.89 -3.53
CA THR A 261 -6.05 -29.70 -4.45
C THR A 261 -4.81 -28.97 -4.95
N GLU A 262 -4.81 -27.64 -4.90
CA GLU A 262 -3.73 -26.75 -5.32
C GLU A 262 -2.79 -26.33 -4.14
N GLY A 263 -2.89 -27.02 -2.97
CA GLY A 263 -1.96 -26.86 -1.86
C GLY A 263 -2.33 -25.81 -0.82
N LYS A 264 -3.60 -25.51 -0.62
CA LYS A 264 -4.05 -24.60 0.45
C LYS A 264 -3.64 -25.09 1.83
N LYS A 265 -2.86 -24.27 2.54
CA LYS A 265 -2.20 -24.63 3.82
C LYS A 265 -3.00 -24.25 5.07
N ILE A 266 -4.01 -23.37 4.98
CA ILE A 266 -4.76 -22.84 6.12
C ILE A 266 -5.76 -23.87 6.64
N LYS A 267 -5.76 -24.11 7.95
CA LYS A 267 -6.65 -25.02 8.67
C LYS A 267 -7.62 -24.24 9.56
N MET A 268 -8.76 -24.85 9.90
CA MET A 268 -9.75 -24.24 10.79
C MET A 268 -9.20 -23.91 12.19
N TRP A 269 -8.16 -24.63 12.64
CA TRP A 269 -7.49 -24.39 13.90
C TRP A 269 -6.72 -23.07 13.95
N ASP A 270 -6.27 -22.57 12.80
CA ASP A 270 -5.57 -21.28 12.68
C ASP A 270 -6.48 -20.11 13.08
N ALA A 271 -7.80 -20.26 12.93
CA ALA A 271 -8.77 -19.24 13.36
C ALA A 271 -8.80 -19.04 14.89
N PHE A 272 -8.56 -20.10 15.67
CA PHE A 272 -8.47 -20.00 17.13
C PHE A 272 -7.16 -19.32 17.56
N GLU A 273 -6.05 -19.61 16.87
CA GLU A 273 -4.77 -18.93 17.09
C GLU A 273 -4.89 -17.44 16.76
N ALA A 274 -5.55 -17.11 15.67
CA ALA A 274 -5.84 -15.72 15.28
C ALA A 274 -6.68 -14.98 16.32
N LEU A 275 -7.76 -15.60 16.80
CA LEU A 275 -8.61 -15.04 17.84
C LEU A 275 -7.83 -14.80 19.13
N TRP A 276 -7.04 -15.79 19.55
CA TRP A 276 -6.19 -15.67 20.74
C TRP A 276 -5.18 -14.53 20.60
N ALA A 277 -4.55 -14.39 19.43
CA ALA A 277 -3.63 -13.30 19.14
C ALA A 277 -4.32 -11.92 19.27
N LEU A 278 -5.52 -11.74 18.70
CA LEU A 278 -6.29 -10.49 18.82
C LEU A 278 -6.57 -10.11 20.28
N ILE A 279 -7.00 -11.08 21.08
CA ILE A 279 -7.28 -10.84 22.49
C ILE A 279 -6.00 -10.55 23.26
N LYS A 280 -4.97 -11.39 23.08
CA LYS A 280 -3.66 -11.24 23.74
C LYS A 280 -3.07 -9.85 23.48
N TYR A 281 -2.94 -9.46 22.21
CA TYR A 281 -2.29 -8.21 21.85
C TYR A 281 -3.15 -6.96 22.08
N ARG A 282 -4.40 -7.11 22.53
CA ARG A 282 -5.18 -6.00 23.08
C ARG A 282 -4.60 -5.53 24.42
N PHE A 283 -4.07 -6.46 25.23
CA PHE A 283 -3.62 -6.22 26.60
C PHE A 283 -2.11 -6.24 26.77
N VAL A 284 -1.39 -6.97 25.90
CA VAL A 284 0.07 -7.13 25.91
C VAL A 284 0.65 -6.50 24.64
N ASP A 285 1.89 -6.02 24.71
CA ASP A 285 2.67 -5.60 23.52
C ASP A 285 3.59 -6.70 23.02
#